data_d5fa8cff7d253b96cb78d99173767691
#
_entry.id   d5fa8cff7d253b96cb78d99173767691
#
_cell.length_a   1.000
_cell.length_b   1.000
_cell.length_c   1.000
_cell.angle_alpha   90.00
_cell.angle_beta   90.00
_cell.angle_gamma   90.00
#
_symmetry.space_group_name_H-M   'P 1'
#
loop_
_entity.id
_entity.type
_entity.pdbx_description
1 polymer ?
#
loop_
_entity_poly.entity_id
_entity_poly.type
_entity_poly.pdbx_seq_one_letter_code
_entity_poly.pdbx_strand_id
1 'polypeptide(L)'
;YSHITYDITEEKRKVDRPDVLIIEGLNVLQSGMDYPHDPHRVFVSDFLDFSIYVDAETETIEQWYVERFLKFRRGAFTQPGSYFNHYTQLSIEEAKTKAKQIWHDINGLNLEHNILPTRERAHLILHKGPSHLVDRVSLRK
;
A
#
# COMPACT_ATOMS: atom_id res chain seq x y z
N TYR A 1 -1.29 -3.44 -14.74
CA TYR A 1 -2.39 -2.78 -14.01
C TYR A 1 -2.62 -1.37 -14.53
N SER A 2 -3.87 -1.01 -14.77
CA SER A 2 -4.28 0.32 -15.21
C SER A 2 -4.87 1.12 -14.05
N HIS A 3 -4.28 2.26 -13.74
CA HIS A 3 -4.84 3.20 -12.76
C HIS A 3 -6.07 3.96 -13.28
N ILE A 4 -6.32 3.93 -14.59
CA ILE A 4 -7.48 4.59 -15.21
C ILE A 4 -8.71 3.70 -15.04
N THR A 5 -8.62 2.44 -15.47
CA THR A 5 -9.72 1.46 -15.38
C THR A 5 -9.80 0.78 -14.02
N TYR A 6 -8.78 0.92 -13.19
CA TYR A 6 -8.61 0.27 -11.89
C TYR A 6 -8.67 -1.27 -11.98
N ASP A 7 -8.01 -1.82 -13.02
CA ASP A 7 -8.03 -3.24 -13.32
C ASP A 7 -6.68 -3.76 -13.86
N ILE A 8 -6.52 -5.08 -13.89
CA ILE A 8 -5.36 -5.76 -14.44
C ILE A 8 -5.40 -5.62 -15.97
N THR A 9 -4.27 -5.25 -16.58
CA THR A 9 -4.14 -5.20 -18.04
C THR A 9 -3.61 -6.53 -18.57
N GLU A 10 -3.93 -6.83 -19.84
CA GLU A 10 -3.38 -8.00 -20.53
C GLU A 10 -1.88 -7.86 -20.80
N GLU A 11 -1.39 -6.63 -20.90
CA GLU A 11 0.03 -6.36 -21.14
C GLU A 11 0.87 -6.81 -19.95
N LYS A 12 1.85 -7.67 -20.23
CA LYS A 12 2.83 -8.17 -19.25
C LYS A 12 4.20 -7.54 -19.51
N ARG A 13 4.82 -7.02 -18.48
CA ARG A 13 6.22 -6.59 -18.51
C ARG A 13 7.10 -7.73 -18.03
N LYS A 14 8.03 -8.16 -18.88
CA LYS A 14 9.05 -9.15 -18.53
C LYS A 14 10.28 -8.42 -17.99
N VAL A 15 10.71 -8.81 -16.80
CA VAL A 15 12.02 -8.43 -16.25
C VAL A 15 12.95 -9.62 -16.48
N ASP A 16 14.06 -9.41 -17.20
CA ASP A 16 14.97 -10.49 -17.57
C ASP A 16 16.33 -10.27 -16.90
N ARG A 17 16.66 -11.17 -15.98
CA ARG A 17 17.95 -11.30 -15.28
C ARG A 17 18.54 -9.98 -14.73
N PRO A 18 17.80 -9.21 -13.92
CA PRO A 18 18.35 -8.04 -13.28
C PRO A 18 19.39 -8.47 -12.23
N ASP A 19 20.43 -7.65 -12.01
CA ASP A 19 21.37 -7.85 -10.91
C ASP A 19 20.72 -7.57 -9.56
N VAL A 20 19.79 -6.62 -9.52
CA VAL A 20 18.98 -6.27 -8.35
C VAL A 20 17.54 -6.08 -8.79
N LEU A 21 16.60 -6.70 -8.08
CA LEU A 21 15.17 -6.53 -8.27
C LEU A 21 14.55 -5.98 -7.00
N ILE A 22 13.93 -4.82 -7.08
CA ILE A 22 13.16 -4.24 -5.98
C ILE A 22 11.68 -4.47 -6.27
N ILE A 23 11.00 -5.17 -5.36
CA ILE A 23 9.56 -5.41 -5.43
C ILE A 23 8.90 -4.61 -4.31
N GLU A 24 7.92 -3.78 -4.64
CA GLU A 24 7.11 -3.06 -3.65
C GLU A 24 5.65 -3.51 -3.67
N GLY A 25 5.02 -3.51 -2.53
CA GLY A 25 3.61 -3.83 -2.38
C GLY A 25 3.22 -4.06 -0.94
N LEU A 26 1.96 -3.80 -0.62
CA LEU A 26 1.43 -3.90 0.74
C LEU A 26 1.52 -5.33 1.30
N ASN A 27 1.43 -6.34 0.46
CA ASN A 27 1.32 -7.74 0.86
C ASN A 27 2.59 -8.57 0.56
N VAL A 28 3.70 -7.92 0.17
CA VAL A 28 4.92 -8.66 -0.23
C VAL A 28 5.60 -9.41 0.91
N LEU A 29 5.31 -9.06 2.17
CA LEU A 29 5.84 -9.73 3.36
C LEU A 29 4.88 -10.77 3.96
N GLN A 30 3.73 -11.03 3.36
CA GLN A 30 2.86 -12.15 3.76
C GLN A 30 3.57 -13.49 3.57
N SER A 31 3.23 -14.48 4.38
CA SER A 31 3.83 -15.82 4.35
C SER A 31 2.83 -16.91 4.65
N GLY A 32 3.27 -18.18 4.56
CA GLY A 32 2.49 -19.34 4.90
C GLY A 32 1.94 -19.37 6.34
N MET A 33 2.53 -18.61 7.25
CA MET A 33 1.99 -18.46 8.61
C MET A 33 0.62 -17.79 8.63
N ASP A 34 0.34 -16.94 7.67
CA ASP A 34 -0.94 -16.24 7.53
C ASP A 34 -2.03 -17.16 6.92
N TYR A 35 -1.64 -18.35 6.42
CA TYR A 35 -2.50 -19.30 5.72
C TYR A 35 -2.23 -20.75 6.15
N PRO A 36 -2.47 -21.13 7.42
CA PRO A 36 -2.10 -22.44 7.98
C PRO A 36 -2.81 -23.62 7.31
N HIS A 37 -3.90 -23.36 6.59
CA HIS A 37 -4.68 -24.41 5.90
C HIS A 37 -4.21 -24.65 4.44
N ASP A 38 -3.21 -23.90 3.96
CA ASP A 38 -2.65 -24.05 2.61
C ASP A 38 -1.11 -24.14 2.65
N PRO A 39 -0.57 -25.30 3.06
CA PRO A 39 0.87 -25.47 3.27
C PRO A 39 1.71 -25.46 1.98
N HIS A 40 1.05 -25.51 0.82
CA HIS A 40 1.72 -25.49 -0.48
C HIS A 40 1.71 -24.11 -1.16
N ARG A 41 1.11 -23.12 -0.50
CA ARG A 41 1.04 -21.77 -1.03
C ARG A 41 2.42 -21.11 -1.00
N VAL A 42 2.81 -20.57 -2.15
CA VAL A 42 4.08 -19.87 -2.34
C VAL A 42 3.83 -18.36 -2.24
N PHE A 43 4.69 -17.66 -1.52
CA PHE A 43 4.59 -16.23 -1.28
C PHE A 43 5.77 -15.49 -1.91
N VAL A 44 5.57 -14.21 -2.24
CA VAL A 44 6.66 -13.35 -2.71
C VAL A 44 7.79 -13.28 -1.69
N SER A 45 7.45 -13.25 -0.40
CA SER A 45 8.42 -13.21 0.71
C SER A 45 9.40 -14.39 0.71
N ASP A 46 9.03 -15.55 0.14
CA ASP A 46 9.88 -16.74 0.09
C ASP A 46 11.10 -16.55 -0.84
N PHE A 47 11.06 -15.53 -1.70
CA PHE A 47 12.11 -15.25 -2.70
C PHE A 47 12.89 -13.96 -2.41
N LEU A 48 12.65 -13.30 -1.28
CA LEU A 48 13.32 -12.04 -0.93
C LEU A 48 14.61 -12.32 -0.15
N ASP A 49 15.74 -11.88 -0.69
CA ASP A 49 17.04 -11.90 0.02
C ASP A 49 17.06 -10.87 1.17
N PHE A 50 16.39 -9.74 0.97
CA PHE A 50 16.30 -8.66 1.95
C PHE A 50 14.95 -7.98 1.88
N SER A 51 14.42 -7.57 3.03
CA SER A 51 13.11 -6.93 3.12
C SER A 51 13.13 -5.68 3.98
N ILE A 52 12.39 -4.67 3.52
CA ILE A 52 12.25 -3.39 4.19
C ILE A 52 10.77 -3.14 4.45
N TYR A 53 10.44 -2.81 5.69
CA TYR A 53 9.11 -2.33 6.06
C TYR A 53 9.17 -0.81 6.25
N VAL A 54 8.28 -0.09 5.59
CA VAL A 54 8.11 1.36 5.79
C VAL A 54 6.98 1.56 6.79
N ASP A 55 7.34 1.98 7.98
CA ASP A 55 6.48 2.14 9.13
C ASP A 55 6.09 3.60 9.35
N ALA A 56 4.90 3.85 9.84
CA ALA A 56 4.45 5.15 10.35
C ALA A 56 3.29 4.94 11.33
N GLU A 57 3.02 5.95 12.16
CA GLU A 57 1.86 5.95 13.05
C GLU A 57 0.56 5.86 12.24
N THR A 58 -0.40 5.06 12.69
CA THR A 58 -1.65 4.78 11.97
C THR A 58 -2.43 6.06 11.65
N GLU A 59 -2.50 6.99 12.61
CA GLU A 59 -3.16 8.28 12.46
C GLU A 59 -2.48 9.14 11.38
N THR A 60 -1.16 9.05 11.28
CA THR A 60 -0.39 9.74 10.25
C THR A 60 -0.68 9.15 8.86
N ILE A 61 -0.78 7.83 8.77
CA ILE A 61 -1.12 7.14 7.50
C ILE A 61 -2.54 7.51 7.07
N GLU A 62 -3.51 7.54 8.00
CA GLU A 62 -4.88 7.99 7.72
C GLU A 62 -4.89 9.43 7.17
N GLN A 63 -4.18 10.34 7.83
CA GLN A 63 -4.08 11.72 7.37
C GLN A 63 -3.53 11.80 5.94
N TRP A 64 -2.41 11.12 5.65
CA TRP A 64 -1.84 11.08 4.31
C TRP A 64 -2.78 10.47 3.28
N TYR A 65 -3.55 9.46 3.67
CA TYR A 65 -4.56 8.85 2.81
C TYR A 65 -5.63 9.87 2.41
N VAL A 66 -6.19 10.61 3.37
CA VAL A 66 -7.20 11.65 3.13
C VAL A 66 -6.63 12.77 2.25
N GLU A 67 -5.42 13.25 2.54
CA GLU A 67 -4.75 14.30 1.75
C GLU A 67 -4.52 13.84 0.30
N ARG A 68 -4.05 12.60 0.10
CA ARG A 68 -3.85 12.00 -1.22
C ARG A 68 -5.16 11.85 -1.98
N PHE A 69 -6.24 11.43 -1.31
CA PHE A 69 -7.56 11.33 -1.91
C PHE A 69 -8.04 12.69 -2.44
N LEU A 70 -7.89 13.76 -1.63
CA LEU A 70 -8.25 15.12 -2.02
C LEU A 70 -7.38 15.63 -3.19
N LYS A 71 -6.10 15.29 -3.21
CA LYS A 71 -5.20 15.60 -4.32
C LYS A 71 -5.64 14.90 -5.62
N PHE A 72 -5.98 13.61 -5.54
CA PHE A 72 -6.45 12.84 -6.70
C PHE A 72 -7.81 13.33 -7.19
N ARG A 73 -8.72 13.73 -6.31
CA ARG A 73 -9.99 14.34 -6.68
C ARG A 73 -9.81 15.56 -7.57
N ARG A 74 -8.77 16.37 -7.36
CA ARG A 74 -8.45 17.57 -8.16
C ARG A 74 -7.61 17.26 -9.42
N GLY A 75 -7.08 16.06 -9.54
CA GLY A 75 -6.14 15.68 -10.60
C GLY A 75 -6.50 14.35 -11.27
N ALA A 76 -5.96 13.23 -10.81
CA ALA A 76 -6.09 11.95 -11.50
C ALA A 76 -7.54 11.50 -11.72
N PHE A 77 -8.45 11.80 -10.78
CA PHE A 77 -9.86 11.41 -10.91
C PHE A 77 -10.62 12.22 -11.99
N THR A 78 -10.10 13.38 -12.42
CA THR A 78 -10.72 14.17 -13.50
C THR A 78 -10.37 13.65 -14.87
N GLN A 79 -9.44 12.70 -14.99
CA GLN A 79 -9.05 12.17 -16.30
C GLN A 79 -10.22 11.44 -16.96
N PRO A 80 -10.41 11.59 -18.29
CA PRO A 80 -11.45 10.86 -19.01
C PRO A 80 -11.29 9.34 -18.82
N GLY A 81 -12.41 8.67 -18.52
CA GLY A 81 -12.41 7.22 -18.28
C GLY A 81 -11.92 6.77 -16.91
N SER A 82 -11.57 7.70 -16.00
CA SER A 82 -11.18 7.33 -14.63
C SER A 82 -12.34 6.65 -13.88
N TYR A 83 -12.08 5.48 -13.35
CA TYR A 83 -13.02 4.74 -12.51
C TYR A 83 -13.54 5.57 -11.32
N PHE A 84 -12.70 6.44 -10.77
CA PHE A 84 -13.02 7.29 -9.62
C PHE A 84 -13.57 8.67 -9.99
N ASN A 85 -13.93 8.90 -11.27
CA ASN A 85 -14.40 10.21 -11.73
C ASN A 85 -15.62 10.73 -10.94
N HIS A 86 -16.51 9.83 -10.49
CA HIS A 86 -17.69 10.19 -9.70
C HIS A 86 -17.36 10.94 -8.39
N TYR A 87 -16.17 10.75 -7.82
CA TYR A 87 -15.74 11.50 -6.63
C TYR A 87 -15.43 12.99 -6.90
N THR A 88 -15.23 13.37 -8.14
CA THR A 88 -14.95 14.77 -8.50
C THR A 88 -16.13 15.70 -8.22
N GLN A 89 -17.34 15.15 -8.19
CA GLN A 89 -18.58 15.89 -7.92
C GLN A 89 -18.80 16.22 -6.44
N LEU A 90 -18.08 15.54 -5.54
CA LEU A 90 -18.22 15.78 -4.10
C LEU A 90 -17.67 17.16 -3.72
N SER A 91 -18.25 17.82 -2.74
CA SER A 91 -17.60 18.93 -2.05
C SER A 91 -16.34 18.47 -1.32
N ILE A 92 -15.53 19.40 -0.83
CA ILE A 92 -14.31 19.06 -0.08
C ILE A 92 -14.65 18.28 1.20
N GLU A 93 -15.70 18.69 1.92
CA GLU A 93 -16.09 18.03 3.17
C GLU A 93 -16.71 16.65 2.94
N GLU A 94 -17.52 16.49 1.91
CA GLU A 94 -18.03 15.16 1.51
C GLU A 94 -16.87 14.25 1.08
N ALA A 95 -15.90 14.76 0.32
CA ALA A 95 -14.73 14.01 -0.09
C ALA A 95 -13.85 13.58 1.09
N LYS A 96 -13.64 14.43 2.10
CA LYS A 96 -12.95 14.07 3.34
C LYS A 96 -13.71 12.97 4.11
N THR A 97 -15.01 13.13 4.25
CA THR A 97 -15.86 12.14 4.92
C THR A 97 -15.79 10.79 4.20
N LYS A 98 -15.89 10.82 2.88
CA LYS A 98 -15.79 9.61 2.06
C LYS A 98 -14.42 8.94 2.15
N ALA A 99 -13.34 9.72 2.12
CA ALA A 99 -11.98 9.21 2.28
C ALA A 99 -11.79 8.53 3.65
N LYS A 100 -12.24 9.15 4.73
CA LYS A 100 -12.20 8.56 6.08
C LYS A 100 -13.04 7.29 6.17
N GLN A 101 -14.22 7.26 5.57
CA GLN A 101 -15.04 6.06 5.53
C GLN A 101 -14.31 4.91 4.83
N ILE A 102 -13.72 5.15 3.65
CA ILE A 102 -12.96 4.13 2.91
C ILE A 102 -11.74 3.67 3.73
N TRP A 103 -11.10 4.60 4.46
CA TRP A 103 -10.00 4.25 5.35
C TRP A 103 -10.47 3.27 6.42
N HIS A 104 -11.51 3.60 7.18
CA HIS A 104 -12.01 2.77 8.26
C HIS A 104 -12.55 1.42 7.79
N ASP A 105 -13.27 1.42 6.67
CA ASP A 105 -13.95 0.20 6.19
C ASP A 105 -13.02 -0.75 5.43
N ILE A 106 -11.91 -0.25 4.88
CA ILE A 106 -11.07 -1.03 3.96
C ILE A 106 -9.58 -0.93 4.32
N ASN A 107 -8.97 0.26 4.16
CA ASN A 107 -7.51 0.38 4.20
C ASN A 107 -6.94 0.24 5.61
N GLY A 108 -7.61 0.81 6.61
CA GLY A 108 -7.25 0.69 8.02
C GLY A 108 -7.35 -0.76 8.50
N LEU A 109 -8.43 -1.45 8.15
CA LEU A 109 -8.60 -2.86 8.46
C LEU A 109 -7.52 -3.72 7.77
N ASN A 110 -7.21 -3.43 6.51
CA ASN A 110 -6.13 -4.14 5.81
C ASN A 110 -4.76 -3.87 6.43
N LEU A 111 -4.51 -2.62 6.86
CA LEU A 111 -3.28 -2.28 7.60
C LEU A 111 -3.18 -3.11 8.88
N GLU A 112 -4.22 -3.11 9.71
CA GLU A 112 -4.24 -3.77 11.00
C GLU A 112 -4.13 -5.31 10.89
N HIS A 113 -4.91 -5.91 10.00
CA HIS A 113 -5.03 -7.37 9.94
C HIS A 113 -3.99 -8.03 9.03
N ASN A 114 -3.52 -7.36 7.99
CA ASN A 114 -2.69 -8.00 6.97
C ASN A 114 -1.28 -7.40 6.83
N ILE A 115 -1.07 -6.13 7.18
CA ILE A 115 0.19 -5.44 6.95
C ILE A 115 1.01 -5.31 8.23
N LEU A 116 0.44 -4.74 9.29
CA LEU A 116 1.12 -4.56 10.57
C LEU A 116 1.69 -5.86 11.15
N PRO A 117 0.99 -7.02 11.10
CA PRO A 117 1.56 -8.28 11.60
C PRO A 117 2.83 -8.73 10.87
N THR A 118 3.07 -8.25 9.64
CA THR A 118 4.27 -8.61 8.87
C THR A 118 5.50 -7.76 9.21
N ARG A 119 5.33 -6.67 9.98
CA ARG A 119 6.37 -5.70 10.32
C ARG A 119 7.60 -6.34 10.95
N GLU A 120 7.40 -7.21 11.94
CA GLU A 120 8.49 -7.87 12.70
C GLU A 120 9.25 -8.92 11.85
N ARG A 121 8.80 -9.18 10.64
CA ARG A 121 9.46 -10.10 9.70
C ARG A 121 10.45 -9.39 8.79
N ALA A 122 10.38 -8.07 8.70
CA ALA A 122 11.30 -7.28 7.90
C ALA A 122 12.73 -7.32 8.47
N HIS A 123 13.71 -7.31 7.60
CA HIS A 123 15.11 -7.17 7.98
C HIS A 123 15.42 -5.73 8.43
N LEU A 124 14.75 -4.75 7.82
CA LEU A 124 14.92 -3.34 8.09
C LEU A 124 13.55 -2.66 8.24
N ILE A 125 13.39 -1.82 9.25
CA ILE A 125 12.21 -0.98 9.43
C ILE A 125 12.64 0.49 9.30
N LEU A 126 12.02 1.20 8.37
CA LEU A 126 12.17 2.63 8.17
C LEU A 126 10.97 3.34 8.80
N HIS A 127 11.17 4.05 9.89
CA HIS A 127 10.11 4.84 10.52
C HIS A 127 9.99 6.19 9.83
N LYS A 128 8.81 6.48 9.35
CA LYS A 128 8.48 7.66 8.59
C LYS A 128 7.62 8.60 9.42
N GLY A 129 8.16 9.78 9.70
CA GLY A 129 7.45 10.81 10.46
C GLY A 129 6.40 11.55 9.61
N PRO A 130 5.61 12.46 10.24
CA PRO A 130 4.54 13.21 9.57
C PRO A 130 4.99 14.02 8.36
N SER A 131 6.24 14.48 8.34
CA SER A 131 6.87 15.21 7.22
C SER A 131 7.30 14.32 6.05
N HIS A 132 6.95 13.04 6.06
CA HIS A 132 7.39 12.02 5.12
C HIS A 132 8.90 11.69 5.15
N LEU A 133 9.67 12.25 6.05
CA LEU A 133 11.08 11.92 6.23
C LEU A 133 11.23 10.69 7.12
N VAL A 134 12.28 9.91 6.86
CA VAL A 134 12.69 8.83 7.75
C VAL A 134 13.41 9.44 8.95
N ASP A 135 12.89 9.22 10.15
CA ASP A 135 13.43 9.75 11.40
C ASP A 135 14.09 8.67 12.27
N ARG A 136 13.79 7.41 12.02
CA ARG A 136 14.40 6.28 12.72
C ARG A 136 14.55 5.08 11.78
N VAL A 137 15.63 4.33 11.98
CA VAL A 137 15.92 3.08 11.28
C VAL A 137 16.15 1.98 12.29
N SER A 138 15.49 0.84 12.16
CA SER A 138 15.67 -0.33 12.98
C SER A 138 16.11 -1.51 12.12
N LEU A 139 17.26 -2.10 12.44
CA LEU A 139 17.80 -3.27 11.77
C LEU A 139 17.59 -4.50 12.65
N ARG A 140 17.04 -5.56 12.08
CA ARG A 140 16.93 -6.85 12.77
C ARG A 140 18.33 -7.48 12.89
N LYS A 141 18.68 -7.91 14.11
CA LYS A 141 19.91 -8.65 14.40
C LYS A 141 19.72 -10.15 14.20
#